data_1a68e3cd3478f9236db718c154a58738
#
_entry.id   1a68e3cd3478f9236db718c154a58738
#
_cell.length_a   1.000
_cell.length_b   1.000
_cell.length_c   1.000
_cell.angle_alpha   90.00
_cell.angle_beta   90.00
_cell.angle_gamma   90.00
#
_symmetry.space_group_name_H-M   'P 1'
#
loop_
_entity.id
_entity.type
_entity.pdbx_description
1 polymer ?
#
loop_
_entity_poly.entity_id
_entity_poly.type
_entity_poly.pdbx_seq_one_letter_code
_entity_poly.pdbx_strand_id
1 'polypeptide(L)'
;MFARLVGRRKVTARLFAVLSLAWISACAPVPIAGTGGNDGPRIDPGAPVRVALMVPGGTGDAANDFLAQTLENSARLAISDLQGVQVDLRVYNTGPDPQQAANAALLAQSEGAQILLGPLFADAANAAGLALANSGINVLAFSNNPTIAGGNVFILGPTFRDPAARLVGYGRSQGIESYVIAHADDLQGNIGRDSIAAAINQAGATLARVESYPLSQDGILSRAGSIAAAANASGADAIFLTAGVNADLPILATALPEAGLNPEVVQYVGLTRWDVTPQALALPGLQEGLFAIPDRNMAANFEARYAQAFGETPHPLAGLAYDGIAAIGALVAQGNPNALTRSALTQGQGFQGTNG
;
A
#
# COMPACT_ATOMS: atom_id res chain seq x y z
N MET A 1 -62.99 -40.62 60.13
CA MET A 1 -61.86 -39.86 60.65
C MET A 1 -60.84 -39.64 59.44
N PHE A 2 -61.21 -38.68 58.59
CA PHE A 2 -60.38 -38.32 57.38
C PHE A 2 -60.31 -36.81 57.38
N ALA A 3 -59.17 -36.28 57.78
CA ALA A 3 -58.82 -34.87 57.53
C ALA A 3 -57.31 -34.67 57.68
N ARG A 4 -56.75 -33.86 56.76
CA ARG A 4 -55.40 -33.31 56.75
C ARG A 4 -54.34 -34.05 55.91
N LEU A 5 -54.49 -33.98 54.60
CA LEU A 5 -53.37 -34.19 53.66
C LEU A 5 -53.39 -33.25 52.45
N VAL A 6 -54.15 -32.14 52.51
CA VAL A 6 -54.29 -31.19 51.35
C VAL A 6 -53.30 -30.00 51.44
N GLY A 7 -52.72 -29.75 52.63
CA GLY A 7 -51.88 -28.56 52.85
C GLY A 7 -50.44 -28.65 52.31
N ARG A 8 -49.85 -29.83 52.14
CA ARG A 8 -48.48 -30.00 51.80
C ARG A 8 -48.16 -29.96 50.24
N ARG A 9 -49.18 -30.24 49.42
CA ARG A 9 -49.02 -30.22 47.96
C ARG A 9 -48.96 -28.81 47.36
N LYS A 10 -49.53 -27.79 48.02
CA LYS A 10 -49.50 -26.40 47.48
C LYS A 10 -48.21 -25.67 47.80
N VAL A 11 -47.47 -26.04 48.85
CA VAL A 11 -46.21 -25.42 49.22
C VAL A 11 -45.06 -25.94 48.31
N THR A 12 -45.05 -27.25 48.01
CA THR A 12 -44.07 -27.85 47.11
C THR A 12 -44.26 -27.40 45.66
N ALA A 13 -45.48 -27.18 45.20
CA ALA A 13 -45.75 -26.66 43.86
C ALA A 13 -45.27 -25.19 43.67
N ARG A 14 -45.37 -24.36 44.76
CA ARG A 14 -44.91 -22.97 44.74
C ARG A 14 -43.37 -22.87 44.82
N LEU A 15 -42.66 -23.78 45.50
CA LEU A 15 -41.23 -23.84 45.54
C LEU A 15 -40.66 -24.32 44.19
N PHE A 16 -41.29 -25.26 43.51
CA PHE A 16 -40.88 -25.71 42.17
C PHE A 16 -41.12 -24.65 41.10
N ALA A 17 -42.17 -23.84 41.17
CA ALA A 17 -42.42 -22.75 40.25
C ALA A 17 -41.45 -21.58 40.41
N VAL A 18 -40.91 -21.32 41.59
CA VAL A 18 -39.91 -20.27 41.85
C VAL A 18 -38.52 -20.75 41.46
N LEU A 19 -38.17 -22.05 41.63
CA LEU A 19 -36.92 -22.60 41.17
C LEU A 19 -36.84 -22.73 39.62
N SER A 20 -37.97 -22.98 38.95
CA SER A 20 -37.98 -23.05 37.48
C SER A 20 -37.87 -21.67 36.78
N LEU A 21 -38.32 -20.59 37.44
CA LEU A 21 -38.11 -19.23 36.93
C LEU A 21 -36.66 -18.75 37.08
N ALA A 22 -35.89 -19.26 38.04
CA ALA A 22 -34.51 -18.90 38.26
C ALA A 22 -33.55 -19.53 37.21
N TRP A 23 -33.98 -20.61 36.52
CA TRP A 23 -33.18 -21.27 35.49
C TRP A 23 -33.42 -20.72 34.08
N ILE A 24 -34.43 -19.92 33.82
CA ILE A 24 -34.71 -19.32 32.51
C ILE A 24 -33.96 -17.98 32.33
N SER A 25 -33.51 -17.35 33.41
CA SER A 25 -32.69 -16.14 33.34
C SER A 25 -31.18 -16.38 33.08
N ALA A 26 -30.73 -17.65 33.02
CA ALA A 26 -29.33 -17.96 32.72
C ALA A 26 -29.02 -18.14 31.22
N CYS A 27 -30.03 -18.02 30.34
CA CYS A 27 -29.86 -17.97 28.90
C CYS A 27 -30.17 -16.57 28.35
N ALA A 28 -29.66 -15.51 28.98
CA ALA A 28 -29.38 -14.32 28.20
C ALA A 28 -28.32 -14.71 27.18
N PRO A 29 -28.52 -14.50 25.84
CA PRO A 29 -27.45 -14.67 24.93
C PRO A 29 -26.35 -13.74 25.41
N VAL A 30 -25.25 -14.32 25.89
CA VAL A 30 -24.00 -13.60 25.99
C VAL A 30 -23.87 -13.01 24.59
N PRO A 31 -23.79 -11.68 24.39
CA PRO A 31 -23.42 -11.16 23.07
C PRO A 31 -22.08 -11.83 22.81
N ILE A 32 -22.07 -12.83 21.93
CA ILE A 32 -20.87 -13.25 21.25
C ILE A 32 -20.41 -11.96 20.63
N ALA A 33 -19.38 -11.35 21.22
CA ALA A 33 -18.67 -10.24 20.62
C ALA A 33 -18.47 -10.71 19.18
N GLY A 34 -19.17 -10.07 18.25
CA GLY A 34 -19.39 -10.62 16.93
C GLY A 34 -18.07 -11.10 16.37
N THR A 35 -18.12 -12.21 15.70
CA THR A 35 -17.26 -12.51 14.59
C THR A 35 -17.46 -11.41 13.52
N GLY A 36 -17.31 -10.15 13.96
CA GLY A 36 -17.12 -9.00 13.11
C GLY A 36 -15.79 -9.27 12.44
N GLY A 37 -15.84 -9.45 11.15
CA GLY A 37 -14.65 -9.52 10.35
C GLY A 37 -13.72 -8.38 10.75
N ASN A 38 -12.46 -8.53 10.45
CA ASN A 38 -11.31 -7.67 10.74
C ASN A 38 -11.53 -6.16 10.41
N ASP A 39 -12.53 -5.53 11.01
CA ASP A 39 -12.94 -4.16 10.67
C ASP A 39 -12.00 -3.10 11.26
N GLY A 40 -11.20 -3.47 12.25
CA GLY A 40 -10.29 -2.57 12.97
C GLY A 40 -10.70 -2.34 14.43
N PRO A 41 -9.78 -1.81 15.26
CA PRO A 41 -10.05 -1.57 16.68
C PRO A 41 -10.97 -0.38 16.85
N ARG A 42 -11.77 -0.41 17.92
CA ARG A 42 -12.45 0.79 18.42
C ARG A 42 -11.45 1.61 19.23
N ILE A 43 -11.37 2.89 18.94
CA ILE A 43 -10.51 3.84 19.63
C ILE A 43 -11.34 4.82 20.46
N ASP A 44 -10.70 5.48 21.42
CA ASP A 44 -11.20 6.70 22.03
C ASP A 44 -10.56 7.88 21.29
N PRO A 45 -11.32 8.66 20.50
CA PRO A 45 -10.77 9.79 19.76
C PRO A 45 -10.21 10.91 20.65
N GLY A 46 -10.58 10.94 21.94
CA GLY A 46 -10.05 11.90 22.92
C GLY A 46 -8.76 11.45 23.60
N ALA A 47 -8.32 10.22 23.39
CA ALA A 47 -7.08 9.66 23.93
C ALA A 47 -5.99 9.55 22.84
N PRO A 48 -4.69 9.50 23.23
CA PRO A 48 -3.62 9.28 22.27
C PRO A 48 -3.79 7.97 21.50
N VAL A 49 -3.74 8.04 20.15
CA VAL A 49 -3.77 6.86 19.29
C VAL A 49 -2.40 6.20 19.28
N ARG A 50 -2.34 4.91 19.62
CA ARG A 50 -1.09 4.15 19.63
C ARG A 50 -0.81 3.60 18.25
N VAL A 51 0.21 4.19 17.61
CA VAL A 51 0.69 3.82 16.27
C VAL A 51 2.02 3.08 16.39
N ALA A 52 2.09 1.88 15.86
CA ALA A 52 3.35 1.15 15.72
C ALA A 52 3.94 1.41 14.33
N LEU A 53 5.06 2.11 14.27
CA LEU A 53 5.80 2.35 13.04
C LEU A 53 6.84 1.24 12.84
N MET A 54 6.70 0.46 11.78
CA MET A 54 7.60 -0.63 11.42
C MET A 54 8.54 -0.20 10.30
N VAL A 55 9.83 -0.13 10.61
CA VAL A 55 10.86 0.41 9.71
C VAL A 55 11.93 -0.63 9.37
N PRO A 56 12.61 -0.50 8.20
CA PRO A 56 13.57 -1.50 7.71
C PRO A 56 14.92 -1.52 8.43
N GLY A 57 15.11 -0.73 9.49
CA GLY A 57 16.38 -0.60 10.22
C GLY A 57 16.74 -1.80 11.11
N GLY A 58 17.89 -1.66 11.80
CA GLY A 58 18.37 -2.64 12.77
C GLY A 58 19.12 -3.83 12.17
N THR A 59 19.52 -3.75 10.90
CA THR A 59 20.28 -4.80 10.20
C THR A 59 21.77 -4.51 10.09
N GLY A 60 22.19 -3.27 10.35
CA GLY A 60 23.54 -2.77 10.11
C GLY A 60 23.81 -2.42 8.64
N ASP A 61 22.78 -2.50 7.77
CA ASP A 61 22.84 -1.97 6.41
C ASP A 61 22.55 -0.47 6.45
N ALA A 62 23.54 0.34 6.03
CA ALA A 62 23.46 1.79 6.13
C ALA A 62 22.31 2.42 5.32
N ALA A 63 21.92 1.81 4.19
CA ALA A 63 20.82 2.32 3.37
C ALA A 63 19.46 2.06 4.05
N ASN A 64 19.28 0.87 4.62
CA ASN A 64 18.08 0.54 5.38
C ASN A 64 17.98 1.34 6.68
N ASP A 65 19.11 1.55 7.37
CA ASP A 65 19.15 2.34 8.60
C ASP A 65 18.85 3.83 8.32
N PHE A 66 19.40 4.39 7.24
CA PHE A 66 19.06 5.75 6.78
C PHE A 66 17.56 5.87 6.41
N LEU A 67 17.02 4.90 5.68
CA LEU A 67 15.61 4.88 5.34
C LEU A 67 14.73 4.77 6.59
N ALA A 68 15.09 3.93 7.55
CA ALA A 68 14.38 3.78 8.81
C ALA A 68 14.33 5.09 9.59
N GLN A 69 15.49 5.76 9.73
CA GLN A 69 15.59 7.07 10.39
C GLN A 69 14.72 8.10 9.68
N THR A 70 14.75 8.12 8.35
CA THR A 70 13.99 9.11 7.57
C THR A 70 12.48 8.88 7.66
N LEU A 71 12.02 7.63 7.69
CA LEU A 71 10.61 7.29 7.92
C LEU A 71 10.16 7.71 9.33
N GLU A 72 10.97 7.45 10.36
CA GLU A 72 10.67 7.89 11.73
C GLU A 72 10.59 9.41 11.83
N ASN A 73 11.57 10.14 11.29
CA ASN A 73 11.59 11.59 11.27
C ASN A 73 10.34 12.17 10.58
N SER A 74 9.94 11.57 9.45
CA SER A 74 8.75 11.98 8.70
C SER A 74 7.45 11.75 9.48
N ALA A 75 7.33 10.61 10.17
CA ALA A 75 6.21 10.35 11.05
C ALA A 75 6.13 11.37 12.20
N ARG A 76 7.27 11.71 12.81
CA ARG A 76 7.35 12.73 13.88
C ARG A 76 7.02 14.13 13.36
N LEU A 77 7.46 14.48 12.15
CA LEU A 77 7.09 15.74 11.50
C LEU A 77 5.56 15.81 11.30
N ALA A 78 4.94 14.75 10.78
CA ALA A 78 3.50 14.71 10.61
C ALA A 78 2.75 14.84 11.95
N ILE A 79 3.22 14.19 13.02
CA ILE A 79 2.63 14.30 14.36
C ILE A 79 2.67 15.75 14.85
N SER A 80 3.76 16.49 14.58
CA SER A 80 3.87 17.89 14.98
C SER A 80 2.87 18.82 14.25
N ASP A 81 2.36 18.40 13.10
CA ASP A 81 1.38 19.14 12.31
C ASP A 81 -0.08 18.84 12.70
N LEU A 82 -0.31 17.74 13.42
CA LEU A 82 -1.67 17.36 13.79
C LEU A 82 -2.32 18.38 14.74
N GLN A 83 -3.58 18.69 14.47
CA GLN A 83 -4.37 19.59 15.29
C GLN A 83 -5.46 18.80 16.04
N GLY A 84 -5.46 18.85 17.37
CA GLY A 84 -6.50 18.24 18.20
C GLY A 84 -6.43 16.70 18.29
N VAL A 85 -5.44 16.06 17.70
CA VAL A 85 -5.20 14.61 17.77
C VAL A 85 -3.84 14.34 18.39
N GLN A 86 -3.79 13.41 19.32
CA GLN A 86 -2.53 12.97 19.92
C GLN A 86 -2.17 11.56 19.40
N VAL A 87 -0.89 11.35 19.08
CA VAL A 87 -0.35 10.06 18.62
C VAL A 87 0.76 9.61 19.57
N ASP A 88 0.62 8.42 20.14
CA ASP A 88 1.70 7.68 20.83
C ASP A 88 2.40 6.81 19.77
N LEU A 89 3.51 7.31 19.22
CA LEU A 89 4.30 6.63 18.20
C LEU A 89 5.37 5.76 18.82
N ARG A 90 5.35 4.47 18.50
CA ARG A 90 6.40 3.52 18.85
C ARG A 90 7.03 2.92 17.61
N VAL A 91 8.36 2.87 17.59
CA VAL A 91 9.14 2.44 16.41
C VAL A 91 9.69 1.04 16.64
N TYR A 92 9.53 0.18 15.63
CA TYR A 92 9.98 -1.21 15.65
C TYR A 92 10.84 -1.48 14.41
N ASN A 93 12.07 -1.89 14.62
CA ASN A 93 12.97 -2.32 13.54
C ASN A 93 12.62 -3.73 13.10
N THR A 94 12.38 -3.92 11.81
CA THR A 94 11.99 -5.22 11.25
C THR A 94 12.99 -5.75 10.23
N GLY A 95 13.86 -4.89 9.70
CA GLY A 95 14.67 -5.26 8.55
C GLY A 95 13.79 -5.78 7.39
N PRO A 96 14.36 -6.56 6.46
CA PRO A 96 13.63 -7.24 5.41
C PRO A 96 13.06 -8.62 5.84
N ASP A 97 13.38 -9.10 7.05
CA ASP A 97 13.04 -10.44 7.52
C ASP A 97 11.55 -10.55 7.90
N PRO A 98 10.77 -11.44 7.22
CA PRO A 98 9.36 -11.65 7.53
C PRO A 98 9.10 -12.15 8.95
N GLN A 99 9.97 -13.01 9.49
CA GLN A 99 9.80 -13.53 10.86
C GLN A 99 10.03 -12.45 11.91
N GLN A 100 11.01 -11.59 11.69
CA GLN A 100 11.27 -10.44 12.56
C GLN A 100 10.09 -9.45 12.53
N ALA A 101 9.51 -9.21 11.34
CA ALA A 101 8.33 -8.37 11.18
C ALA A 101 7.10 -8.96 11.90
N ALA A 102 6.87 -10.27 11.81
CA ALA A 102 5.80 -10.94 12.55
C ALA A 102 5.98 -10.81 14.08
N ASN A 103 7.19 -11.04 14.58
CA ASN A 103 7.50 -10.91 16.01
C ASN A 103 7.31 -9.46 16.51
N ALA A 104 7.78 -8.48 15.74
CA ALA A 104 7.61 -7.06 16.05
C ALA A 104 6.12 -6.65 16.05
N ALA A 105 5.31 -7.19 15.14
CA ALA A 105 3.87 -6.96 15.09
C ALA A 105 3.16 -7.50 16.34
N LEU A 106 3.50 -8.71 16.79
CA LEU A 106 2.96 -9.30 18.02
C LEU A 106 3.41 -8.53 19.27
N LEU A 107 4.65 -8.05 19.30
CA LEU A 107 5.13 -7.18 20.38
C LEU A 107 4.35 -5.87 20.40
N ALA A 108 4.18 -5.21 19.27
CA ALA A 108 3.40 -3.97 19.15
C ALA A 108 1.95 -4.18 19.62
N GLN A 109 1.33 -5.30 19.24
CA GLN A 109 0.00 -5.69 19.73
C GLN A 109 -0.02 -5.81 21.26
N SER A 110 0.94 -6.53 21.85
CA SER A 110 1.02 -6.73 23.30
C SER A 110 1.22 -5.42 24.08
N GLU A 111 1.85 -4.44 23.45
CA GLU A 111 2.05 -3.09 23.97
C GLU A 111 0.87 -2.15 23.69
N GLY A 112 -0.17 -2.67 23.05
CA GLY A 112 -1.44 -2.01 22.84
C GLY A 112 -1.50 -1.12 21.60
N ALA A 113 -0.71 -1.39 20.58
CA ALA A 113 -0.84 -0.74 19.28
C ALA A 113 -2.27 -0.90 18.73
N GLN A 114 -2.80 0.17 18.12
CA GLN A 114 -4.14 0.21 17.55
C GLN A 114 -4.12 0.15 16.03
N ILE A 115 -2.98 0.52 15.43
CA ILE A 115 -2.72 0.43 13.99
C ILE A 115 -1.22 0.27 13.76
N LEU A 116 -0.83 -0.47 12.72
CA LEU A 116 0.54 -0.57 12.25
C LEU A 116 0.74 0.30 11.00
N LEU A 117 1.84 1.02 10.96
CA LEU A 117 2.29 1.80 9.82
C LEU A 117 3.63 1.21 9.32
N GLY A 118 3.70 0.80 8.06
CA GLY A 118 4.71 -0.13 7.56
C GLY A 118 4.27 -1.60 7.72
N PRO A 119 5.17 -2.60 7.52
CA PRO A 119 6.55 -2.48 7.02
C PRO A 119 6.66 -2.08 5.54
N LEU A 120 7.91 -1.90 5.08
CA LEU A 120 8.20 -1.55 3.68
C LEU A 120 8.19 -2.76 2.74
N PHE A 121 8.86 -3.82 3.11
CA PHE A 121 9.02 -5.01 2.26
C PHE A 121 7.74 -5.85 2.24
N ALA A 122 7.36 -6.34 1.06
CA ALA A 122 6.10 -7.06 0.85
C ALA A 122 5.96 -8.30 1.74
N ASP A 123 7.01 -9.13 1.81
CA ASP A 123 6.99 -10.35 2.61
C ASP A 123 6.92 -10.04 4.12
N ALA A 124 7.60 -8.99 4.57
CA ALA A 124 7.52 -8.50 5.95
C ALA A 124 6.11 -7.97 6.28
N ALA A 125 5.51 -7.20 5.38
CA ALA A 125 4.16 -6.67 5.55
C ALA A 125 3.10 -7.79 5.55
N ASN A 126 3.23 -8.78 4.68
CA ASN A 126 2.38 -9.97 4.67
C ASN A 126 2.51 -10.76 5.98
N ALA A 127 3.73 -10.99 6.46
CA ALA A 127 3.98 -11.71 7.71
C ALA A 127 3.42 -10.98 8.93
N ALA A 128 3.58 -9.65 9.01
CA ALA A 128 2.97 -8.82 10.05
C ALA A 128 1.43 -8.88 10.01
N GLY A 129 0.85 -8.80 8.80
CA GLY A 129 -0.59 -8.92 8.61
C GLY A 129 -1.14 -10.28 9.06
N LEU A 130 -0.48 -11.37 8.67
CA LEU A 130 -0.86 -12.73 9.09
C LEU A 130 -0.75 -12.91 10.62
N ALA A 131 0.31 -12.39 11.25
CA ALA A 131 0.47 -12.44 12.70
C ALA A 131 -0.67 -11.73 13.45
N LEU A 132 -1.24 -10.67 12.86
CA LEU A 132 -2.31 -9.86 13.43
C LEU A 132 -3.71 -10.19 12.88
N ALA A 133 -3.86 -11.25 12.07
CA ALA A 133 -5.10 -11.54 11.35
C ALA A 133 -6.36 -11.62 12.24
N ASN A 134 -6.21 -12.02 13.51
CA ASN A 134 -7.31 -12.16 14.47
C ASN A 134 -7.31 -11.08 15.56
N SER A 135 -6.45 -10.06 15.47
CA SER A 135 -6.30 -9.03 16.50
C SER A 135 -7.25 -7.83 16.32
N GLY A 136 -7.81 -7.67 15.12
CA GLY A 136 -8.52 -6.46 14.71
C GLY A 136 -7.58 -5.28 14.37
N ILE A 137 -6.25 -5.44 14.41
CA ILE A 137 -5.30 -4.37 14.08
C ILE A 137 -5.06 -4.35 12.58
N ASN A 138 -5.25 -3.19 11.95
CA ASN A 138 -4.96 -2.98 10.54
C ASN A 138 -3.51 -2.56 10.32
N VAL A 139 -2.96 -2.98 9.17
CA VAL A 139 -1.59 -2.73 8.74
C VAL A 139 -1.61 -1.85 7.49
N LEU A 140 -1.08 -0.65 7.57
CA LEU A 140 -0.87 0.27 6.45
C LEU A 140 0.55 0.06 5.91
N ALA A 141 0.72 -0.89 5.00
CA ALA A 141 2.01 -1.28 4.47
C ALA A 141 2.60 -0.23 3.54
N PHE A 142 3.89 0.07 3.64
CA PHE A 142 4.62 0.94 2.72
C PHE A 142 4.98 0.26 1.39
N SER A 143 4.67 -1.03 1.27
CA SER A 143 4.91 -1.80 0.06
C SER A 143 4.15 -1.24 -1.14
N ASN A 144 4.75 -1.33 -2.31
CA ASN A 144 4.11 -1.06 -3.59
C ASN A 144 3.49 -2.31 -4.24
N ASN A 145 3.63 -3.48 -3.61
CA ASN A 145 3.10 -4.73 -4.14
C ASN A 145 1.61 -4.91 -3.76
N PRO A 146 0.66 -4.74 -4.69
CA PRO A 146 -0.76 -4.84 -4.39
C PRO A 146 -1.22 -6.29 -4.10
N THR A 147 -0.42 -7.31 -4.41
CA THR A 147 -0.83 -8.71 -4.22
C THR A 147 -0.91 -9.13 -2.75
N ILE A 148 -0.26 -8.39 -1.85
CA ILE A 148 -0.34 -8.63 -0.40
C ILE A 148 -1.53 -7.92 0.26
N ALA A 149 -2.25 -7.08 -0.48
CA ALA A 149 -3.44 -6.41 0.04
C ALA A 149 -4.57 -7.40 0.29
N GLY A 150 -5.22 -7.27 1.42
CA GLY A 150 -6.34 -8.12 1.82
C GLY A 150 -6.38 -8.37 3.32
N GLY A 151 -7.44 -9.00 3.81
CA GLY A 151 -7.60 -9.18 5.25
C GLY A 151 -7.46 -7.84 5.99
N ASN A 152 -6.46 -7.71 6.84
CA ASN A 152 -6.12 -6.50 7.59
C ASN A 152 -4.94 -5.70 6.99
N VAL A 153 -4.46 -6.04 5.79
CA VAL A 153 -3.34 -5.36 5.13
C VAL A 153 -3.85 -4.41 4.04
N PHE A 154 -3.45 -3.15 4.13
CA PHE A 154 -3.74 -2.06 3.19
C PHE A 154 -2.44 -1.53 2.62
N ILE A 155 -2.40 -1.27 1.33
CA ILE A 155 -1.23 -0.71 0.65
C ILE A 155 -1.31 0.81 0.72
N LEU A 156 -0.32 1.42 1.35
CA LEU A 156 -0.13 2.88 1.40
C LEU A 156 0.93 3.34 0.40
N GLY A 157 1.88 2.47 0.06
CA GLY A 157 2.91 2.78 -0.93
C GLY A 157 2.34 3.01 -2.34
N PRO A 158 3.01 3.80 -3.17
CA PRO A 158 2.59 4.05 -4.54
C PRO A 158 2.62 2.75 -5.35
N THR A 159 1.48 2.34 -5.86
CA THR A 159 1.36 1.16 -6.71
C THR A 159 1.60 1.53 -8.17
N PHE A 160 1.86 0.52 -9.01
CA PHE A 160 1.95 0.74 -10.47
C PHE A 160 0.61 1.15 -11.12
N ARG A 161 -0.51 1.03 -10.39
CA ARG A 161 -1.83 1.45 -10.91
C ARG A 161 -1.91 2.94 -11.16
N ASP A 162 -1.36 3.75 -10.24
CA ASP A 162 -1.52 5.20 -10.29
C ASP A 162 -0.75 5.81 -11.46
N PRO A 163 0.58 5.55 -11.65
CA PRO A 163 1.29 6.00 -12.83
C PRO A 163 0.72 5.41 -14.14
N ALA A 164 0.30 4.15 -14.16
CA ALA A 164 -0.31 3.56 -15.34
C ALA A 164 -1.62 4.28 -15.71
N ALA A 165 -2.53 4.48 -14.78
CA ALA A 165 -3.79 5.19 -15.02
C ALA A 165 -3.55 6.64 -15.45
N ARG A 166 -2.61 7.33 -14.80
CA ARG A 166 -2.24 8.71 -15.15
C ARG A 166 -1.70 8.82 -16.57
N LEU A 167 -0.78 7.93 -16.94
CA LEU A 167 -0.11 7.95 -18.24
C LEU A 167 -1.06 7.55 -19.39
N VAL A 168 -1.88 6.53 -19.18
CA VAL A 168 -2.90 6.14 -20.19
C VAL A 168 -3.94 7.24 -20.34
N GLY A 169 -4.43 7.82 -19.24
CA GLY A 169 -5.38 8.95 -19.27
C GLY A 169 -4.82 10.17 -20.00
N TYR A 170 -3.56 10.53 -19.74
CA TYR A 170 -2.86 11.59 -20.45
C TYR A 170 -2.67 11.24 -21.94
N GLY A 171 -2.17 10.04 -22.23
CA GLY A 171 -1.99 9.57 -23.61
C GLY A 171 -3.27 9.68 -24.43
N ARG A 172 -4.42 9.26 -23.86
CA ARG A 172 -5.73 9.44 -24.49
C ARG A 172 -6.03 10.90 -24.84
N SER A 173 -5.69 11.83 -23.96
CA SER A 173 -5.87 13.27 -24.23
C SER A 173 -4.95 13.80 -25.34
N GLN A 174 -3.88 13.08 -25.66
CA GLN A 174 -2.92 13.37 -26.74
C GLN A 174 -3.21 12.56 -28.02
N GLY A 175 -4.28 11.76 -28.05
CA GLY A 175 -4.65 10.95 -29.22
C GLY A 175 -3.99 9.58 -29.29
N ILE A 176 -3.32 9.12 -28.23
CA ILE A 176 -2.79 7.76 -28.13
C ILE A 176 -3.93 6.80 -27.77
N GLU A 177 -4.30 5.93 -28.70
CA GLU A 177 -5.45 5.03 -28.58
C GLU A 177 -5.06 3.57 -28.44
N SER A 178 -3.84 3.21 -28.86
CA SER A 178 -3.37 1.83 -28.89
C SER A 178 -1.96 1.68 -28.29
N TYR A 179 -1.77 0.59 -27.51
CA TYR A 179 -0.56 0.34 -26.75
C TYR A 179 -0.03 -1.06 -26.97
N VAL A 180 1.29 -1.19 -27.05
CA VAL A 180 2.02 -2.43 -26.81
C VAL A 180 2.63 -2.36 -25.40
N ILE A 181 2.61 -3.44 -24.64
CA ILE A 181 3.33 -3.55 -23.37
C ILE A 181 4.60 -4.36 -23.60
N ALA A 182 5.75 -3.85 -23.15
CA ALA A 182 6.97 -4.63 -23.03
C ALA A 182 7.38 -4.71 -21.56
N HIS A 183 7.47 -5.93 -21.02
CA HIS A 183 7.71 -6.14 -19.59
C HIS A 183 8.80 -7.19 -19.33
N ALA A 184 9.51 -7.03 -18.23
CA ALA A 184 10.41 -8.07 -17.71
C ALA A 184 9.60 -9.31 -17.31
N ASP A 185 10.17 -10.49 -17.54
CA ASP A 185 9.57 -11.77 -17.14
C ASP A 185 9.96 -12.10 -15.68
N ASP A 186 9.58 -11.20 -14.78
CA ASP A 186 9.75 -11.34 -13.34
C ASP A 186 8.48 -10.88 -12.60
N LEU A 187 8.49 -10.95 -11.28
CA LEU A 187 7.32 -10.56 -10.47
C LEU A 187 6.95 -9.08 -10.68
N GLN A 188 7.92 -8.17 -10.67
CA GLN A 188 7.68 -6.73 -10.82
C GLN A 188 7.18 -6.38 -12.22
N GLY A 189 7.79 -6.96 -13.26
CA GLY A 189 7.35 -6.81 -14.64
C GLY A 189 5.93 -7.31 -14.86
N ASN A 190 5.57 -8.45 -14.27
CA ASN A 190 4.22 -9.00 -14.36
C ASN A 190 3.18 -8.12 -13.64
N ILE A 191 3.47 -7.60 -12.43
CA ILE A 191 2.59 -6.66 -11.72
C ILE A 191 2.44 -5.36 -12.51
N GLY A 192 3.53 -4.87 -13.09
CA GLY A 192 3.52 -3.68 -13.96
C GLY A 192 2.66 -3.87 -15.20
N ARG A 193 2.85 -4.99 -15.93
CA ARG A 193 2.03 -5.38 -17.07
C ARG A 193 0.53 -5.39 -16.73
N ASP A 194 0.15 -6.02 -15.62
CA ASP A 194 -1.24 -6.14 -15.21
C ASP A 194 -1.84 -4.77 -14.85
N SER A 195 -1.04 -3.91 -14.22
CA SER A 195 -1.43 -2.52 -13.89
C SER A 195 -1.65 -1.68 -15.16
N ILE A 196 -0.76 -1.80 -16.14
CA ILE A 196 -0.88 -1.10 -17.43
C ILE A 196 -2.09 -1.63 -18.21
N ALA A 197 -2.25 -2.95 -18.32
CA ALA A 197 -3.37 -3.56 -19.03
C ALA A 197 -4.72 -3.16 -18.41
N ALA A 198 -4.80 -3.10 -17.08
CA ALA A 198 -6.00 -2.63 -16.40
C ALA A 198 -6.29 -1.14 -16.70
N ALA A 199 -5.26 -0.29 -16.70
CA ALA A 199 -5.39 1.14 -17.02
C ALA A 199 -5.86 1.36 -18.46
N ILE A 200 -5.28 0.64 -19.45
CA ILE A 200 -5.67 0.68 -20.86
C ILE A 200 -7.15 0.30 -21.01
N ASN A 201 -7.58 -0.78 -20.37
CA ASN A 201 -8.94 -1.28 -20.41
C ASN A 201 -9.93 -0.28 -19.79
N GLN A 202 -9.60 0.28 -18.61
CA GLN A 202 -10.43 1.27 -17.91
C GLN A 202 -10.59 2.57 -18.71
N ALA A 203 -9.55 2.98 -19.43
CA ALA A 203 -9.59 4.15 -20.30
C ALA A 203 -10.28 3.91 -21.65
N GLY A 204 -10.70 2.68 -21.95
CA GLY A 204 -11.28 2.31 -23.24
C GLY A 204 -10.28 2.41 -24.41
N ALA A 205 -8.97 2.29 -24.12
CA ALA A 205 -7.92 2.20 -25.13
C ALA A 205 -7.69 0.75 -25.56
N THR A 206 -6.92 0.54 -26.63
CA THR A 206 -6.64 -0.77 -27.21
C THR A 206 -5.30 -1.31 -26.69
N LEU A 207 -5.30 -2.50 -26.08
CA LEU A 207 -4.09 -3.27 -25.86
C LEU A 207 -3.80 -4.12 -27.09
N ALA A 208 -2.86 -3.65 -27.92
CA ALA A 208 -2.55 -4.30 -29.19
C ALA A 208 -1.71 -5.57 -29.02
N ARG A 209 -0.67 -5.53 -28.16
CA ARG A 209 0.23 -6.66 -27.91
C ARG A 209 0.81 -6.59 -26.49
N VAL A 210 1.25 -7.74 -26.00
CA VAL A 210 2.07 -7.90 -24.80
C VAL A 210 3.30 -8.71 -25.16
N GLU A 211 4.46 -8.18 -24.92
CA GLU A 211 5.76 -8.81 -25.16
C GLU A 211 6.57 -8.88 -23.87
N SER A 212 7.20 -10.01 -23.63
CA SER A 212 8.06 -10.20 -22.45
C SER A 212 9.52 -10.41 -22.86
N TYR A 213 10.43 -10.10 -21.93
CA TYR A 213 11.85 -10.36 -22.05
C TYR A 213 12.44 -10.87 -20.73
N PRO A 214 13.41 -11.79 -20.75
CA PRO A 214 14.17 -12.17 -19.56
C PRO A 214 14.94 -10.98 -19.01
N LEU A 215 14.95 -10.79 -17.69
CA LEU A 215 15.64 -9.67 -17.02
C LEU A 215 17.15 -9.94 -16.96
N SER A 216 17.79 -9.89 -18.11
CA SER A 216 19.23 -9.97 -18.30
C SER A 216 19.63 -9.25 -19.57
N GLN A 217 20.87 -8.81 -19.68
CA GLN A 217 21.36 -8.12 -20.88
C GLN A 217 21.14 -8.95 -22.16
N ASP A 218 21.57 -10.20 -22.17
CA ASP A 218 21.41 -11.10 -23.32
C ASP A 218 19.92 -11.38 -23.62
N GLY A 219 19.10 -11.53 -22.57
CA GLY A 219 17.67 -11.73 -22.69
C GLY A 219 16.97 -10.55 -23.38
N ILE A 220 17.30 -9.32 -22.97
CA ILE A 220 16.76 -8.11 -23.57
C ILE A 220 17.21 -7.97 -25.01
N LEU A 221 18.52 -8.09 -25.29
CA LEU A 221 19.07 -7.96 -26.64
C LEU A 221 18.51 -9.00 -27.60
N SER A 222 18.30 -10.24 -27.14
CA SER A 222 17.70 -11.32 -27.95
C SER A 222 16.24 -11.06 -28.30
N ARG A 223 15.51 -10.29 -27.48
CA ARG A 223 14.09 -10.01 -27.64
C ARG A 223 13.80 -8.67 -28.31
N ALA A 224 14.72 -7.72 -28.30
CA ALA A 224 14.51 -6.36 -28.80
C ALA A 224 13.97 -6.35 -30.25
N GLY A 225 14.54 -7.16 -31.15
CA GLY A 225 14.10 -7.26 -32.53
C GLY A 225 12.65 -7.76 -32.69
N SER A 226 12.25 -8.78 -31.91
CA SER A 226 10.89 -9.29 -31.95
C SER A 226 9.89 -8.32 -31.33
N ILE A 227 10.25 -7.61 -30.26
CA ILE A 227 9.42 -6.59 -29.62
C ILE A 227 9.18 -5.42 -30.58
N ALA A 228 10.25 -4.92 -31.22
CA ALA A 228 10.15 -3.84 -32.21
C ALA A 228 9.30 -4.24 -33.41
N ALA A 229 9.50 -5.46 -33.95
CA ALA A 229 8.70 -5.98 -35.05
C ALA A 229 7.19 -6.12 -34.67
N ALA A 230 6.89 -6.61 -33.46
CA ALA A 230 5.52 -6.75 -32.97
C ALA A 230 4.84 -5.39 -32.78
N ALA A 231 5.55 -4.40 -32.25
CA ALA A 231 5.04 -3.04 -32.07
C ALA A 231 4.74 -2.39 -33.45
N ASN A 232 5.69 -2.42 -34.38
CA ASN A 232 5.49 -1.89 -35.74
C ASN A 232 4.36 -2.59 -36.49
N ALA A 233 4.29 -3.92 -36.44
CA ALA A 233 3.26 -4.70 -37.12
C ALA A 233 1.85 -4.48 -36.57
N SER A 234 1.73 -4.13 -35.28
CA SER A 234 0.45 -3.86 -34.65
C SER A 234 -0.10 -2.47 -34.99
N GLY A 235 0.73 -1.55 -35.49
CA GLY A 235 0.37 -0.15 -35.70
C GLY A 235 0.02 0.58 -34.41
N ALA A 236 0.58 0.15 -33.27
CA ALA A 236 0.32 0.78 -31.98
C ALA A 236 0.94 2.18 -31.92
N ASP A 237 0.21 3.11 -31.29
CA ASP A 237 0.66 4.49 -31.09
C ASP A 237 1.75 4.60 -30.04
N ALA A 238 1.76 3.68 -29.07
CA ALA A 238 2.75 3.72 -27.98
C ALA A 238 3.23 2.33 -27.55
N ILE A 239 4.48 2.30 -27.04
CA ILE A 239 5.03 1.18 -26.28
C ILE A 239 5.17 1.54 -24.82
N PHE A 240 4.52 0.78 -23.92
CA PHE A 240 4.55 0.98 -22.49
C PHE A 240 5.53 0.01 -21.84
N LEU A 241 6.58 0.55 -21.21
CA LEU A 241 7.70 -0.20 -20.64
C LEU A 241 7.53 -0.32 -19.12
N THR A 242 7.70 -1.53 -18.57
CA THR A 242 7.83 -1.73 -17.11
C THR A 242 9.25 -1.51 -16.60
N ALA A 243 10.20 -1.33 -17.51
CA ALA A 243 11.63 -1.26 -17.28
C ALA A 243 12.05 -0.17 -16.29
N GLY A 244 13.06 -0.47 -15.46
CA GLY A 244 13.63 0.43 -14.46
C GLY A 244 15.00 1.01 -14.86
N VAL A 245 15.28 2.24 -14.44
CA VAL A 245 16.48 3.00 -14.82
C VAL A 245 17.80 2.36 -14.38
N ASN A 246 17.79 1.58 -13.32
CA ASN A 246 18.98 0.94 -12.76
C ASN A 246 19.25 -0.48 -13.30
N ALA A 247 18.39 -0.96 -14.20
CA ALA A 247 18.45 -2.33 -14.71
C ALA A 247 18.30 -2.39 -16.25
N ASP A 248 17.10 -2.61 -16.71
CA ASP A 248 16.74 -2.99 -18.08
C ASP A 248 16.44 -1.78 -19.00
N LEU A 249 15.97 -0.67 -18.45
CA LEU A 249 15.61 0.50 -19.24
C LEU A 249 16.73 1.05 -20.13
N PRO A 250 17.99 1.21 -19.66
CA PRO A 250 19.07 1.71 -20.53
C PRO A 250 19.34 0.81 -21.72
N ILE A 251 19.20 -0.51 -21.55
CA ILE A 251 19.43 -1.49 -22.63
C ILE A 251 18.27 -1.41 -23.64
N LEU A 252 17.02 -1.42 -23.18
CA LEU A 252 15.84 -1.32 -24.05
C LEU A 252 15.78 0.01 -24.80
N ALA A 253 16.09 1.13 -24.13
CA ALA A 253 16.09 2.46 -24.73
C ALA A 253 17.10 2.63 -25.88
N THR A 254 18.10 1.75 -25.94
CA THR A 254 19.07 1.69 -27.05
C THR A 254 18.68 0.61 -28.05
N ALA A 255 18.39 -0.60 -27.58
CA ALA A 255 18.16 -1.76 -28.44
C ALA A 255 16.86 -1.69 -29.26
N LEU A 256 15.78 -1.10 -28.72
CA LEU A 256 14.53 -0.98 -29.46
C LEU A 256 14.62 -0.02 -30.66
N PRO A 257 15.20 1.20 -30.55
CA PRO A 257 15.46 2.05 -31.70
C PRO A 257 16.42 1.42 -32.72
N GLU A 258 17.49 0.76 -32.28
CA GLU A 258 18.40 0.02 -33.15
C GLU A 258 17.74 -1.12 -33.92
N ALA A 259 16.71 -1.73 -33.30
CA ALA A 259 15.87 -2.75 -33.92
C ALA A 259 14.74 -2.17 -34.82
N GLY A 260 14.70 -0.84 -35.01
CA GLY A 260 13.80 -0.17 -35.93
C GLY A 260 12.45 0.27 -35.30
N LEU A 261 12.35 0.34 -33.97
CA LEU A 261 11.19 0.97 -33.29
C LEU A 261 11.48 2.47 -33.09
N ASN A 262 11.05 3.28 -34.06
CA ASN A 262 11.33 4.72 -34.08
C ASN A 262 10.52 5.47 -33.01
N PRO A 263 11.18 6.13 -32.01
CA PRO A 263 10.49 6.88 -30.96
C PRO A 263 9.73 8.13 -31.47
N GLU A 264 10.04 8.63 -32.66
CA GLU A 264 9.27 9.71 -33.30
C GLU A 264 7.91 9.24 -33.87
N VAL A 265 7.72 7.93 -34.02
CA VAL A 265 6.49 7.32 -34.56
C VAL A 265 5.70 6.60 -33.49
N VAL A 266 6.39 5.85 -32.63
CA VAL A 266 5.79 5.08 -31.53
C VAL A 266 6.21 5.72 -30.21
N GLN A 267 5.28 6.30 -29.48
CA GLN A 267 5.53 6.97 -28.21
C GLN A 267 6.04 5.99 -27.16
N TYR A 268 7.19 6.26 -26.56
CA TYR A 268 7.69 5.47 -25.43
C TYR A 268 7.09 5.98 -24.13
N VAL A 269 6.54 5.08 -23.33
CA VAL A 269 5.88 5.38 -22.05
C VAL A 269 6.48 4.52 -20.95
N GLY A 270 6.92 5.11 -19.86
CA GLY A 270 7.56 4.44 -18.73
C GLY A 270 6.69 4.34 -17.51
N LEU A 271 6.52 3.14 -16.98
CA LEU A 271 5.80 2.90 -15.74
C LEU A 271 6.57 3.42 -14.52
N THR A 272 7.90 3.39 -14.60
CA THR A 272 8.82 3.85 -13.56
C THR A 272 9.31 5.26 -13.85
N ARG A 273 9.85 5.94 -12.84
CA ARG A 273 10.44 7.27 -12.99
C ARG A 273 11.80 7.18 -13.70
N TRP A 274 11.96 7.91 -14.79
CA TRP A 274 13.20 7.98 -15.57
C TRP A 274 14.13 9.09 -15.08
N ASP A 275 13.61 10.10 -14.40
CA ASP A 275 14.33 11.27 -13.89
C ASP A 275 15.18 11.00 -12.65
N VAL A 276 15.02 9.85 -11.99
CA VAL A 276 15.88 9.48 -10.84
C VAL A 276 17.33 9.20 -11.24
N THR A 277 17.58 8.95 -12.52
CA THR A 277 18.92 8.84 -13.11
C THR A 277 19.00 9.77 -14.32
N PRO A 278 19.47 11.03 -14.17
CA PRO A 278 19.45 12.02 -15.23
C PRO A 278 20.14 11.58 -16.53
N GLN A 279 21.14 10.71 -16.43
CA GLN A 279 21.85 10.15 -17.59
C GLN A 279 20.94 9.29 -18.46
N ALA A 280 19.90 8.66 -17.89
CA ALA A 280 18.94 7.86 -18.65
C ALA A 280 18.16 8.73 -19.64
N LEU A 281 17.84 9.97 -19.28
CA LEU A 281 17.09 10.90 -20.14
C LEU A 281 17.82 11.28 -21.43
N ALA A 282 19.14 11.04 -21.52
CA ALA A 282 19.91 11.27 -22.74
C ALA A 282 19.85 10.10 -23.73
N LEU A 283 19.27 8.97 -23.38
CA LEU A 283 19.20 7.80 -24.25
C LEU A 283 18.22 8.01 -25.42
N PRO A 284 18.51 7.52 -26.63
CA PRO A 284 17.74 7.80 -27.84
C PRO A 284 16.23 7.43 -27.72
N GLY A 285 15.92 6.25 -27.19
CA GLY A 285 14.53 5.80 -27.04
C GLY A 285 13.73 6.53 -25.98
N LEU A 286 14.36 7.36 -25.15
CA LEU A 286 13.67 8.09 -24.07
C LEU A 286 13.45 9.57 -24.39
N GLN A 287 13.92 10.04 -25.56
CA GLN A 287 13.67 11.40 -26.02
C GLN A 287 12.19 11.60 -26.24
N GLU A 288 11.62 12.64 -25.63
CA GLU A 288 10.18 12.93 -25.64
C GLU A 288 9.29 11.81 -25.07
N GLY A 289 9.90 10.81 -24.43
CA GLY A 289 9.16 9.75 -23.75
C GLY A 289 8.37 10.26 -22.54
N LEU A 290 7.33 9.54 -22.19
CA LEU A 290 6.40 9.92 -21.11
C LEU A 290 6.65 9.07 -19.88
N PHE A 291 6.70 9.70 -18.72
CA PHE A 291 6.67 9.03 -17.41
C PHE A 291 5.98 9.92 -16.38
N ALA A 292 5.41 9.31 -15.34
CA ALA A 292 4.73 10.05 -14.29
C ALA A 292 5.71 10.46 -13.18
N ILE A 293 5.55 11.68 -12.69
CA ILE A 293 6.25 12.19 -11.51
C ILE A 293 5.25 12.65 -10.45
N PRO A 294 5.64 12.68 -9.17
CA PRO A 294 4.87 13.32 -8.12
C PRO A 294 4.59 14.81 -8.44
N ASP A 295 3.59 15.39 -7.76
CA ASP A 295 3.41 16.84 -7.81
C ASP A 295 4.67 17.53 -7.25
N ARG A 296 5.37 18.28 -8.14
CA ARG A 296 6.66 18.89 -7.80
C ARG A 296 6.56 19.90 -6.67
N ASN A 297 5.46 20.64 -6.57
CA ASN A 297 5.31 21.66 -5.54
C ASN A 297 5.05 21.01 -4.17
N MET A 298 4.24 19.95 -4.14
CA MET A 298 3.95 19.22 -2.91
C MET A 298 5.18 18.48 -2.41
N ALA A 299 5.89 17.78 -3.29
CA ALA A 299 7.13 17.10 -2.96
C ALA A 299 8.20 18.07 -2.44
N ALA A 300 8.44 19.17 -3.15
CA ALA A 300 9.41 20.20 -2.74
C ALA A 300 9.03 20.88 -1.40
N ASN A 301 7.73 21.09 -1.15
CA ASN A 301 7.27 21.63 0.14
C ASN A 301 7.57 20.65 1.29
N PHE A 302 7.26 19.38 1.10
CA PHE A 302 7.58 18.35 2.09
C PHE A 302 9.09 18.26 2.35
N GLU A 303 9.92 18.20 1.29
CA GLU A 303 11.38 18.14 1.38
C GLU A 303 11.95 19.35 2.12
N ALA A 304 11.48 20.56 1.80
CA ALA A 304 11.92 21.79 2.46
C ALA A 304 11.58 21.80 3.97
N ARG A 305 10.38 21.37 4.32
CA ARG A 305 9.94 21.28 5.73
C ARG A 305 10.71 20.21 6.50
N TYR A 306 10.96 19.07 5.86
CA TYR A 306 11.79 18.01 6.45
C TYR A 306 13.22 18.50 6.68
N ALA A 307 13.85 19.12 5.67
CA ALA A 307 15.19 19.67 5.78
C ALA A 307 15.30 20.76 6.85
N GLN A 308 14.27 21.61 6.99
CA GLN A 308 14.20 22.62 8.05
C GLN A 308 14.14 21.98 9.43
N ALA A 309 13.42 20.87 9.59
CA ALA A 309 13.24 20.21 10.90
C ALA A 309 14.45 19.35 11.31
N PHE A 310 15.10 18.68 10.35
CA PHE A 310 16.11 17.67 10.62
C PHE A 310 17.50 17.98 10.06
N GLY A 311 17.67 19.01 9.24
CA GLY A 311 18.96 19.45 8.70
C GLY A 311 19.51 18.60 7.56
N GLU A 312 18.72 17.69 7.01
CA GLU A 312 19.12 16.76 5.95
C GLU A 312 18.02 16.58 4.90
N THR A 313 18.38 16.08 3.71
CA THR A 313 17.42 15.73 2.66
C THR A 313 16.77 14.38 2.97
N PRO A 314 15.43 14.28 2.90
CA PRO A 314 14.76 13.01 3.16
C PRO A 314 15.01 11.98 2.07
N HIS A 315 14.94 10.70 2.42
CA HIS A 315 14.85 9.63 1.44
C HIS A 315 13.55 9.77 0.60
N PRO A 316 13.54 9.44 -0.71
CA PRO A 316 12.34 9.58 -1.57
C PRO A 316 11.06 8.88 -1.05
N LEU A 317 11.21 7.85 -0.22
CA LEU A 317 10.09 7.14 0.41
C LEU A 317 9.64 7.74 1.76
N ALA A 318 10.30 8.77 2.23
CA ALA A 318 10.03 9.39 3.54
C ALA A 318 8.56 9.84 3.68
N GLY A 319 7.99 10.38 2.60
CA GLY A 319 6.61 10.84 2.55
C GLY A 319 5.58 9.79 2.97
N LEU A 320 5.86 8.49 2.78
CA LEU A 320 4.93 7.40 3.16
C LEU A 320 4.57 7.41 4.64
N ALA A 321 5.55 7.64 5.51
CA ALA A 321 5.30 7.68 6.94
C ALA A 321 4.58 8.98 7.36
N TYR A 322 4.90 10.11 6.71
CA TYR A 322 4.17 11.35 6.90
C TYR A 322 2.70 11.19 6.50
N ASP A 323 2.45 10.69 5.30
CA ASP A 323 1.10 10.51 4.75
C ASP A 323 0.27 9.53 5.59
N GLY A 324 0.89 8.45 6.06
CA GLY A 324 0.23 7.49 6.95
C GLY A 324 -0.22 8.11 8.28
N ILE A 325 0.62 8.89 8.93
CA ILE A 325 0.27 9.63 10.16
C ILE A 325 -0.78 10.70 9.88
N ALA A 326 -0.64 11.46 8.79
CA ALA A 326 -1.60 12.49 8.41
C ALA A 326 -3.00 11.89 8.13
N ALA A 327 -3.06 10.76 7.43
CA ALA A 327 -4.32 10.05 7.18
C ALA A 327 -4.96 9.52 8.47
N ILE A 328 -4.18 8.89 9.36
CA ILE A 328 -4.64 8.46 10.69
C ILE A 328 -5.18 9.67 11.47
N GLY A 329 -4.43 10.76 11.51
CA GLY A 329 -4.83 11.98 12.19
C GLY A 329 -6.13 12.57 11.64
N ALA A 330 -6.28 12.65 10.32
CA ALA A 330 -7.49 13.14 9.66
C ALA A 330 -8.74 12.28 9.96
N LEU A 331 -8.57 10.96 10.04
CA LEU A 331 -9.65 10.04 10.40
C LEU A 331 -10.05 10.18 11.87
N VAL A 332 -9.08 10.27 12.77
CA VAL A 332 -9.33 10.38 14.23
C VAL A 332 -9.93 11.74 14.58
N ALA A 333 -9.51 12.81 13.91
CA ALA A 333 -10.05 14.16 14.10
C ALA A 333 -11.57 14.26 13.84
N GLN A 334 -12.16 13.31 13.10
CA GLN A 334 -13.61 13.24 12.90
C GLN A 334 -14.37 12.81 14.17
N GLY A 335 -13.69 12.44 15.24
CA GLY A 335 -14.30 12.02 16.51
C GLY A 335 -15.01 10.66 16.46
N ASN A 336 -14.73 9.85 15.42
CA ASN A 336 -15.36 8.55 15.23
C ASN A 336 -14.57 7.44 15.93
N PRO A 337 -15.15 6.70 16.88
CA PRO A 337 -14.50 5.55 17.50
C PRO A 337 -14.08 4.43 16.53
N ASN A 338 -14.64 4.40 15.33
CA ASN A 338 -14.33 3.44 14.28
C ASN A 338 -13.35 4.01 13.21
N ALA A 339 -12.60 5.06 13.52
CA ALA A 339 -11.71 5.75 12.60
C ALA A 339 -10.63 4.86 11.97
N LEU A 340 -10.24 3.77 12.64
CA LEU A 340 -9.20 2.85 12.15
C LEU A 340 -9.76 1.55 11.55
N THR A 341 -11.07 1.51 11.28
CA THR A 341 -11.69 0.36 10.62
C THR A 341 -11.40 0.34 9.12
N ARG A 342 -11.58 -0.83 8.50
CA ARG A 342 -11.47 -1.00 7.04
C ARG A 342 -12.29 0.06 6.28
N SER A 343 -13.54 0.26 6.66
CA SER A 343 -14.44 1.21 5.97
C SER A 343 -13.92 2.65 6.05
N ALA A 344 -13.32 3.05 7.16
CA ALA A 344 -12.72 4.38 7.31
C ALA A 344 -11.42 4.52 6.51
N LEU A 345 -10.57 3.47 6.51
CA LEU A 345 -9.30 3.46 5.78
C LEU A 345 -9.48 3.43 4.25
N THR A 346 -10.62 2.92 3.74
CA THR A 346 -10.89 2.77 2.31
C THR A 346 -12.01 3.69 1.81
N GLN A 347 -12.22 4.84 2.47
CA GLN A 347 -13.24 5.80 2.04
C GLN A 347 -12.95 6.35 0.64
N GLY A 348 -14.02 6.60 -0.14
CA GLY A 348 -13.89 6.92 -1.57
C GLY A 348 -13.29 8.30 -1.89
N GLN A 349 -13.18 9.22 -0.92
CA GLN A 349 -12.59 10.54 -1.12
C GLN A 349 -11.05 10.53 -1.08
N GLY A 350 -10.44 9.47 -0.52
CA GLY A 350 -9.00 9.36 -0.36
C GLY A 350 -8.41 10.43 0.58
N PHE A 351 -7.08 10.55 0.51
CA PHE A 351 -6.29 11.54 1.25
C PHE A 351 -5.28 12.16 0.29
N GLN A 352 -5.06 13.46 0.40
CA GLN A 352 -4.00 14.13 -0.33
C GLN A 352 -2.68 13.94 0.44
N GLY A 353 -1.69 13.33 -0.24
CA GLY A 353 -0.40 13.02 0.34
C GLY A 353 0.67 14.08 0.04
N THR A 354 1.90 13.80 0.45
CA THR A 354 3.09 14.65 0.20
C THR A 354 3.49 14.70 -1.28
N ASN A 355 2.99 13.76 -2.06
CA ASN A 355 3.28 13.63 -3.49
C ASN A 355 2.08 13.89 -4.42
N GLY A 356 0.96 14.30 -3.86
CA GLY A 356 -0.28 14.60 -4.62
C GLY A 356 -1.41 13.63 -4.40
#